data_4ed8927b22151a82131e3d3b35eea402
#
_entry.id   4ed8927b22151a82131e3d3b35eea402
#
_cell.length_a   1.000
_cell.length_b   1.000
_cell.length_c   1.000
_cell.angle_alpha   90.00
_cell.angle_beta   90.00
_cell.angle_gamma   90.00
#
_symmetry.space_group_name_H-M   'P 1'
#
loop_
_entity.id
_entity.type
_entity.pdbx_description
1 polymer ?
#
loop_
_entity_poly.entity_id
_entity_poly.type
_entity_poly.pdbx_seq_one_letter_code
_entity_poly.pdbx_strand_id
1 'polypeptide(L)'
;MTRPLRVLLEIGKGRKVVAAATDWPGLDRSGPTEQAATERLLAYLPRYAEVADRAGLGREFREVLDGPAVEVLERTPGSSSTDFWGIAHVPSAFERENVDAAGLEPRIALLEACWATFDTLDATAPDVLLPAGRTEGRPRDRFRAHIVGSELHNFARKLGIRLDSAEVATDEALAAYRERFVAAIRAYAAEGKPARSWPLAFLIRRTAQHPLDHAWELEDRTPAG
;
A
#
# COMPACT_ATOMS: atom_id res chain seq x y z
N MET A 1 -24.15 -1.27 -11.27
CA MET A 1 -24.16 -2.57 -10.55
C MET A 1 -23.09 -2.47 -9.47
N THR A 2 -23.38 -2.90 -8.26
CA THR A 2 -22.40 -2.92 -7.17
C THR A 2 -21.38 -4.03 -7.43
N ARG A 3 -20.09 -3.70 -7.28
CA ARG A 3 -18.99 -4.65 -7.42
C ARG A 3 -18.52 -5.07 -6.02
N PRO A 4 -18.35 -6.37 -5.74
CA PRO A 4 -17.86 -6.79 -4.44
C PRO A 4 -16.40 -6.32 -4.22
N LEU A 5 -16.10 -5.94 -2.99
CA LEU A 5 -14.72 -5.73 -2.55
C LEU A 5 -14.06 -7.09 -2.33
N ARG A 6 -13.16 -7.48 -3.23
CA ARG A 6 -12.41 -8.74 -3.14
C ARG A 6 -11.25 -8.60 -2.16
N VAL A 7 -11.20 -9.47 -1.17
CA VAL A 7 -10.29 -9.36 -0.03
C VAL A 7 -9.50 -10.63 0.17
N LEU A 8 -8.22 -10.46 0.47
CA LEU A 8 -7.34 -11.48 1.02
C LEU A 8 -7.23 -11.27 2.53
N LEU A 9 -7.25 -12.36 3.29
CA LEU A 9 -7.02 -12.35 4.73
C LEU A 9 -5.72 -13.05 5.06
N GLU A 10 -4.77 -12.31 5.64
CA GLU A 10 -3.56 -12.91 6.20
C GLU A 10 -3.72 -13.04 7.71
N ILE A 11 -3.72 -14.28 8.20
CA ILE A 11 -4.01 -14.62 9.59
C ILE A 11 -2.71 -14.83 10.34
N GLY A 12 -2.36 -13.91 11.23
CA GLY A 12 -1.20 -14.03 12.11
C GLY A 12 -1.30 -15.21 13.07
N LYS A 13 -0.25 -15.44 13.83
CA LYS A 13 -0.15 -16.59 14.76
C LYS A 13 -0.98 -16.46 16.02
N GLY A 14 -1.83 -15.44 16.15
CA GLY A 14 -2.77 -15.33 17.25
C GLY A 14 -3.10 -13.93 17.75
N ARG A 15 -2.59 -12.86 17.11
CA ARG A 15 -2.81 -11.48 17.58
C ARG A 15 -3.48 -10.58 16.54
N LYS A 16 -3.24 -10.77 15.27
CA LYS A 16 -3.75 -9.90 14.21
C LYS A 16 -4.13 -10.67 12.96
N VAL A 17 -5.16 -10.16 12.30
CA VAL A 17 -5.52 -10.50 10.94
C VAL A 17 -5.35 -9.24 10.10
N VAL A 18 -4.84 -9.38 8.88
CA VAL A 18 -4.77 -8.30 7.89
C VAL A 18 -5.76 -8.60 6.79
N ALA A 19 -6.67 -7.68 6.55
CA ALA A 19 -7.55 -7.67 5.38
C ALA A 19 -6.96 -6.75 4.32
N ALA A 20 -6.79 -7.25 3.11
CA ALA A 20 -6.17 -6.55 1.99
C ALA A 20 -7.07 -6.60 0.76
N ALA A 21 -7.38 -5.45 0.18
CA ALA A 21 -8.15 -5.36 -1.05
C ALA A 21 -7.29 -5.70 -2.27
N THR A 22 -7.66 -6.76 -3.01
CA THR A 22 -6.84 -7.28 -4.11
C THR A 22 -6.77 -6.35 -5.31
N ASP A 23 -7.86 -5.65 -5.61
CA ASP A 23 -7.99 -4.77 -6.77
C ASP A 23 -7.57 -3.32 -6.48
N TRP A 24 -7.37 -3.01 -5.19
CA TRP A 24 -7.11 -1.67 -4.69
C TRP A 24 -5.80 -1.64 -3.87
N PRO A 25 -4.63 -1.76 -4.53
CA PRO A 25 -3.32 -1.72 -3.88
C PRO A 25 -3.18 -0.56 -2.91
N GLY A 26 -2.67 -0.83 -1.71
CA GLY A 26 -2.55 0.15 -0.64
C GLY A 26 -3.69 0.11 0.39
N LEU A 27 -4.85 -0.42 0.02
CA LEU A 27 -5.99 -0.55 0.92
C LEU A 27 -5.91 -1.86 1.71
N ASP A 28 -5.10 -1.83 2.76
CA ASP A 28 -4.90 -2.95 3.71
C ASP A 28 -5.16 -2.46 5.13
N ARG A 29 -5.88 -3.23 5.94
CA ARG A 29 -6.12 -2.90 7.36
C ARG A 29 -6.03 -4.13 8.25
N SER A 30 -5.54 -3.93 9.47
CA SER A 30 -5.45 -5.01 10.45
C SER A 30 -6.45 -4.86 11.58
N GLY A 31 -6.84 -6.01 12.15
CA GLY A 31 -7.67 -6.09 13.34
C GLY A 31 -7.34 -7.33 14.16
N PRO A 32 -7.90 -7.46 15.37
CA PRO A 32 -7.70 -8.63 16.22
C PRO A 32 -8.43 -9.89 15.71
N THR A 33 -9.40 -9.73 14.81
CA THR A 33 -10.18 -10.81 14.20
C THR A 33 -10.40 -10.51 12.71
N GLU A 34 -10.81 -11.51 11.92
CA GLU A 34 -11.20 -11.33 10.52
C GLU A 34 -12.29 -10.26 10.38
N GLN A 35 -13.32 -10.33 11.24
CA GLN A 35 -14.40 -9.37 11.24
C GLN A 35 -13.87 -7.95 11.51
N ALA A 36 -13.09 -7.74 12.56
CA ALA A 36 -12.56 -6.43 12.93
C ALA A 36 -11.61 -5.86 11.87
N ALA A 37 -10.79 -6.71 11.22
CA ALA A 37 -9.91 -6.30 10.12
C ALA A 37 -10.74 -5.86 8.91
N THR A 38 -11.79 -6.61 8.58
CA THR A 38 -12.69 -6.31 7.45
C THR A 38 -13.51 -5.05 7.72
N GLU A 39 -14.10 -4.90 8.90
CA GLU A 39 -14.83 -3.68 9.29
C GLU A 39 -13.95 -2.44 9.23
N ARG A 40 -12.70 -2.56 9.69
CA ARG A 40 -11.74 -1.47 9.60
C ARG A 40 -11.34 -1.17 8.15
N LEU A 41 -11.20 -2.18 7.30
CA LEU A 41 -10.95 -1.99 5.87
C LEU A 41 -12.10 -1.20 5.24
N LEU A 42 -13.35 -1.59 5.50
CA LEU A 42 -14.55 -0.91 5.00
C LEU A 42 -14.63 0.54 5.48
N ALA A 43 -14.27 0.81 6.73
CA ALA A 43 -14.25 2.18 7.28
C ALA A 43 -13.24 3.11 6.56
N TYR A 44 -12.25 2.55 5.87
CA TYR A 44 -11.27 3.34 5.12
C TYR A 44 -11.62 3.53 3.63
N LEU A 45 -12.69 2.91 3.14
CA LEU A 45 -13.13 3.10 1.75
C LEU A 45 -13.34 4.58 1.38
N PRO A 46 -14.00 5.43 2.20
CA PRO A 46 -14.18 6.84 1.87
C PRO A 46 -12.85 7.59 1.70
N ARG A 47 -11.84 7.28 2.53
CA ARG A 47 -10.49 7.89 2.44
C ARG A 47 -9.74 7.41 1.18
N TYR A 48 -9.94 6.15 0.79
CA TYR A 48 -9.30 5.61 -0.41
C TYR A 48 -9.91 6.15 -1.70
N ALA A 49 -11.13 6.72 -1.67
CA ALA A 49 -11.76 7.30 -2.84
C ALA A 49 -10.90 8.37 -3.53
N GLU A 50 -10.20 9.21 -2.76
CA GLU A 50 -9.29 10.21 -3.30
C GLU A 50 -8.09 9.59 -4.04
N VAL A 51 -7.58 8.46 -3.54
CA VAL A 51 -6.51 7.70 -4.21
C VAL A 51 -7.00 7.12 -5.53
N ALA A 52 -8.21 6.55 -5.52
CA ALA A 52 -8.84 6.02 -6.73
C ALA A 52 -9.14 7.11 -7.77
N ASP A 53 -9.63 8.28 -7.33
CA ASP A 53 -9.88 9.43 -8.22
C ASP A 53 -8.55 9.94 -8.83
N ARG A 54 -7.48 10.03 -8.02
CA ARG A 54 -6.14 10.43 -8.48
C ARG A 54 -5.57 9.44 -9.49
N ALA A 55 -5.87 8.15 -9.35
CA ALA A 55 -5.47 7.10 -10.30
C ALA A 55 -6.35 7.05 -11.56
N GLY A 56 -7.36 7.89 -11.68
CA GLY A 56 -8.33 7.85 -12.79
C GLY A 56 -9.35 6.69 -12.71
N LEU A 57 -9.46 6.04 -11.55
CA LEU A 57 -10.30 4.87 -11.28
C LEU A 57 -11.48 5.16 -10.33
N GLY A 58 -11.77 6.43 -10.11
CA GLY A 58 -12.80 6.85 -9.17
C GLY A 58 -14.20 6.37 -9.52
N ARG A 59 -14.51 6.21 -10.82
CA ARG A 59 -15.80 5.66 -11.26
C ARG A 59 -15.94 4.20 -10.83
N GLU A 60 -14.94 3.38 -11.10
CA GLU A 60 -14.88 1.97 -10.76
C GLU A 60 -14.90 1.76 -9.23
N PHE A 61 -14.24 2.64 -8.49
CA PHE A 61 -14.23 2.58 -7.04
C PHE A 61 -15.57 2.95 -6.42
N ARG A 62 -16.32 3.88 -7.01
CA ARG A 62 -17.70 4.20 -6.56
C ARG A 62 -18.63 2.99 -6.62
N GLU A 63 -18.44 2.07 -7.57
CA GLU A 63 -19.22 0.81 -7.61
C GLU A 63 -18.98 -0.08 -6.38
N VAL A 64 -17.81 0.06 -5.74
CA VAL A 64 -17.49 -0.62 -4.47
C VAL A 64 -18.07 0.14 -3.27
N LEU A 65 -18.06 1.49 -3.30
CA LEU A 65 -18.58 2.32 -2.21
C LEU A 65 -20.09 2.21 -2.04
N ASP A 66 -20.84 2.07 -3.14
CA ASP A 66 -22.32 2.13 -3.16
C ASP A 66 -23.00 0.89 -2.55
N GLY A 67 -22.24 -0.07 -2.06
CA GLY A 67 -22.79 -1.25 -1.39
C GLY A 67 -21.72 -2.33 -1.22
N PRO A 68 -20.81 -2.17 -0.28
CA PRO A 68 -19.63 -3.01 -0.17
C PRO A 68 -20.00 -4.43 0.32
N ALA A 69 -20.38 -5.29 -0.62
CA ALA A 69 -20.31 -6.73 -0.36
C ALA A 69 -18.84 -7.13 -0.33
N VAL A 70 -18.41 -7.82 0.71
CA VAL A 70 -17.04 -8.34 0.83
C VAL A 70 -17.00 -9.78 0.34
N GLU A 71 -16.10 -10.04 -0.59
CA GLU A 71 -15.79 -11.38 -1.07
C GLU A 71 -14.39 -11.77 -0.60
N VAL A 72 -14.30 -12.71 0.34
CA VAL A 72 -13.01 -13.24 0.80
C VAL A 72 -12.54 -14.31 -0.18
N LEU A 73 -11.49 -13.98 -0.95
CA LEU A 73 -10.92 -14.87 -1.96
C LEU A 73 -10.02 -15.95 -1.34
N GLU A 74 -9.23 -15.57 -0.34
CA GLU A 74 -8.26 -16.49 0.26
C GLU A 74 -7.96 -16.12 1.72
N ARG A 75 -7.64 -17.15 2.52
CA ARG A 75 -7.09 -17.04 3.86
C ARG A 75 -5.70 -17.63 3.88
N THR A 76 -4.68 -16.78 4.05
CA THR A 76 -3.28 -17.17 4.05
C THR A 76 -2.74 -17.17 5.48
N PRO A 77 -2.04 -18.22 5.92
CA PRO A 77 -1.33 -18.20 7.18
C PRO A 77 -0.26 -17.09 7.18
N GLY A 78 -0.35 -16.20 8.12
CA GLY A 78 0.61 -15.11 8.33
C GLY A 78 1.83 -15.55 9.14
N SER A 79 2.61 -14.57 9.56
CA SER A 79 3.86 -14.74 10.29
C SER A 79 3.86 -13.98 11.61
N SER A 80 4.94 -14.09 12.38
CA SER A 80 5.16 -13.23 13.55
C SER A 80 5.24 -11.74 13.18
N SER A 81 5.68 -11.41 11.95
CA SER A 81 5.68 -10.05 11.44
C SER A 81 4.27 -9.50 11.22
N THR A 82 3.33 -10.36 10.78
CA THR A 82 1.91 -10.01 10.67
C THR A 82 1.34 -9.60 12.03
N ASP A 83 1.64 -10.39 13.08
CA ASP A 83 1.22 -10.07 14.45
C ASP A 83 1.89 -8.82 15.02
N PHE A 84 3.17 -8.61 14.71
CA PHE A 84 3.92 -7.51 15.27
C PHE A 84 3.53 -6.17 14.60
N TRP A 85 3.63 -6.11 13.27
CA TRP A 85 3.40 -4.88 12.51
C TRP A 85 1.94 -4.65 12.13
N GLY A 86 1.13 -5.71 12.00
CA GLY A 86 -0.24 -5.61 11.47
C GLY A 86 -0.26 -5.31 9.97
N ILE A 87 0.71 -5.84 9.24
CA ILE A 87 0.84 -5.71 7.79
C ILE A 87 1.00 -7.09 7.17
N ALA A 88 0.54 -7.26 5.92
CA ALA A 88 0.68 -8.52 5.22
C ALA A 88 2.13 -8.76 4.77
N HIS A 89 2.66 -9.93 5.07
CA HIS A 89 4.03 -10.33 4.76
C HIS A 89 4.12 -11.56 3.86
N VAL A 90 3.02 -12.29 3.70
CA VAL A 90 2.99 -13.54 2.96
C VAL A 90 2.16 -13.34 1.69
N PRO A 91 2.76 -13.55 0.50
CA PRO A 91 1.98 -13.51 -0.74
C PRO A 91 1.00 -14.69 -0.79
N SER A 92 -0.26 -14.41 -1.14
CA SER A 92 -1.32 -15.39 -1.33
C SER A 92 -1.11 -16.22 -2.60
N ALA A 93 -1.84 -17.34 -2.73
CA ALA A 93 -1.90 -18.09 -3.98
C ALA A 93 -2.51 -17.23 -5.10
N PHE A 94 -3.56 -16.48 -4.79
CA PHE A 94 -4.18 -15.54 -5.72
C PHE A 94 -3.19 -14.52 -6.32
N GLU A 95 -2.29 -13.96 -5.51
CA GLU A 95 -1.27 -13.01 -5.97
C GLU A 95 -0.13 -13.66 -6.78
N ARG A 96 -0.01 -14.99 -6.75
CA ARG A 96 0.98 -15.73 -7.56
C ARG A 96 0.54 -15.93 -9.00
N GLU A 97 -0.73 -15.73 -9.30
CA GLU A 97 -1.24 -15.72 -10.66
C GLU A 97 -0.61 -14.54 -11.42
N ASN A 98 -0.29 -14.77 -12.68
CA ASN A 98 0.28 -13.71 -13.51
C ASN A 98 -0.72 -12.56 -13.67
N VAL A 99 -0.27 -11.34 -13.37
CA VAL A 99 -1.03 -10.14 -13.68
C VAL A 99 -0.92 -9.88 -15.18
N ASP A 100 -2.04 -10.02 -15.89
CA ASP A 100 -2.11 -9.65 -17.30
C ASP A 100 -1.91 -8.14 -17.51
N ALA A 101 -1.68 -7.73 -18.74
CA ALA A 101 -1.44 -6.32 -19.08
C ALA A 101 -2.64 -5.44 -18.72
N ALA A 102 -3.88 -5.96 -18.82
CA ALA A 102 -5.10 -5.21 -18.45
C ALA A 102 -5.22 -4.98 -16.94
N GLY A 103 -4.75 -5.94 -16.14
CA GLY A 103 -4.73 -5.79 -14.68
C GLY A 103 -3.52 -5.03 -14.14
N LEU A 104 -2.43 -4.95 -14.88
CA LEU A 104 -1.18 -4.34 -14.44
C LEU A 104 -1.26 -2.80 -14.37
N GLU A 105 -1.68 -2.15 -15.44
CA GLU A 105 -1.68 -0.68 -15.52
C GLU A 105 -2.60 -0.01 -14.48
N PRO A 106 -3.82 -0.47 -14.21
CA PRO A 106 -4.61 0.05 -13.10
C PRO A 106 -3.91 -0.07 -11.73
N ARG A 107 -3.19 -1.17 -11.48
CA ARG A 107 -2.43 -1.34 -10.25
C ARG A 107 -1.23 -0.40 -10.14
N ILE A 108 -0.54 -0.14 -11.26
CA ILE A 108 0.54 0.85 -11.31
C ILE A 108 -0.01 2.26 -11.06
N ALA A 109 -1.12 2.63 -11.69
CA ALA A 109 -1.74 3.94 -11.48
C ALA A 109 -2.14 4.15 -10.02
N LEU A 110 -2.65 3.11 -9.35
CA LEU A 110 -2.95 3.16 -7.91
C LEU A 110 -1.69 3.26 -7.04
N LEU A 111 -0.60 2.58 -7.39
CA LEU A 111 0.69 2.74 -6.72
C LEU A 111 1.21 4.17 -6.84
N GLU A 112 1.20 4.74 -8.03
CA GLU A 112 1.61 6.12 -8.29
C GLU A 112 0.72 7.12 -7.52
N ALA A 113 -0.59 6.87 -7.46
CA ALA A 113 -1.53 7.67 -6.66
C ALA A 113 -1.25 7.58 -5.16
N CYS A 114 -0.85 6.42 -4.63
CA CYS A 114 -0.45 6.27 -3.23
C CYS A 114 0.81 7.08 -2.91
N TRP A 115 1.81 7.07 -3.78
CA TRP A 115 3.00 7.92 -3.64
C TRP A 115 2.63 9.41 -3.66
N ALA A 116 1.83 9.83 -4.64
CA ALA A 116 1.43 11.22 -4.77
C ALA A 116 0.57 11.70 -3.57
N THR A 117 -0.25 10.83 -3.00
CA THR A 117 -1.02 11.13 -1.78
C THR A 117 -0.10 11.36 -0.59
N PHE A 118 0.91 10.49 -0.40
CA PHE A 118 1.90 10.68 0.64
C PHE A 118 2.68 11.98 0.44
N ASP A 119 3.22 12.22 -0.76
CA ASP A 119 4.02 13.41 -1.06
C ASP A 119 3.22 14.70 -0.83
N THR A 120 1.93 14.72 -1.20
CA THR A 120 1.03 15.86 -0.96
C THR A 120 0.85 16.15 0.53
N LEU A 121 0.58 15.11 1.33
CA LEU A 121 0.38 15.26 2.77
C LEU A 121 1.68 15.58 3.50
N ASP A 122 2.79 14.96 3.10
CA ASP A 122 4.11 15.27 3.65
C ASP A 122 4.51 16.71 3.38
N ALA A 123 4.26 17.25 2.18
CA ALA A 123 4.57 18.64 1.84
C ALA A 123 3.78 19.66 2.67
N THR A 124 2.57 19.31 3.11
CA THR A 124 1.66 20.21 3.85
C THR A 124 1.62 19.93 5.35
N ALA A 125 2.18 18.83 5.83
CA ALA A 125 2.18 18.45 7.23
C ALA A 125 2.96 19.48 8.08
N PRO A 126 2.47 19.83 9.28
CA PRO A 126 3.20 20.71 10.19
C PRO A 126 4.45 20.02 10.76
N ASP A 127 5.44 20.81 11.16
CA ASP A 127 6.67 20.29 11.77
C ASP A 127 6.40 19.56 13.09
N VAL A 128 5.35 19.98 13.81
CA VAL A 128 4.90 19.39 15.07
C VAL A 128 3.61 18.61 14.84
N LEU A 129 3.70 17.30 14.96
CA LEU A 129 2.59 16.35 14.84
C LEU A 129 2.04 15.99 16.23
N LEU A 130 0.74 15.69 16.29
CA LEU A 130 0.12 15.15 17.50
C LEU A 130 0.76 13.80 17.86
N PRO A 131 0.90 13.47 19.17
CA PRO A 131 1.43 12.17 19.59
C PRO A 131 0.60 11.02 19.04
N ALA A 132 1.25 9.96 18.57
CA ALA A 132 0.60 8.72 18.19
C ALA A 132 0.65 7.73 19.35
N GLY A 133 -0.38 7.72 20.19
CA GLY A 133 -0.54 6.74 21.27
C GLY A 133 0.65 6.67 22.23
N ARG A 134 1.32 5.51 22.31
CA ARG A 134 2.45 5.26 23.22
C ARG A 134 3.81 5.67 22.70
N THR A 135 3.93 6.06 21.47
CA THR A 135 5.20 6.46 20.86
C THR A 135 5.31 7.98 20.82
N GLU A 136 6.40 8.53 21.34
CA GLU A 136 6.79 9.90 21.04
C GLU A 136 6.81 10.08 19.53
N GLY A 137 6.10 11.11 19.06
CA GLY A 137 5.89 11.29 17.63
C GLY A 137 7.22 11.41 16.88
N ARG A 138 7.36 10.68 15.80
CA ARG A 138 8.47 10.91 14.87
C ARG A 138 8.34 12.35 14.34
N PRO A 139 9.41 13.16 14.34
CA PRO A 139 9.41 14.42 13.61
C PRO A 139 9.09 14.17 12.14
N ARG A 140 8.43 15.13 11.50
CA ARG A 140 7.98 15.04 10.10
C ARG A 140 9.09 14.57 9.14
N ASP A 141 10.29 15.13 9.24
CA ASP A 141 11.44 14.79 8.41
C ASP A 141 11.80 13.31 8.44
N ARG A 142 11.55 12.63 9.57
CA ARG A 142 11.76 11.19 9.72
C ARG A 142 10.72 10.33 9.01
N PHE A 143 9.53 10.87 8.71
CA PHE A 143 8.53 10.13 7.92
C PHE A 143 9.04 9.91 6.50
N ARG A 144 9.41 10.99 5.80
CA ARG A 144 9.93 10.91 4.43
C ARG A 144 11.17 10.01 4.35
N ALA A 145 12.14 10.19 5.24
CA ALA A 145 13.34 9.34 5.28
C ALA A 145 13.01 7.86 5.51
N HIS A 146 12.02 7.57 6.38
CA HIS A 146 11.57 6.20 6.62
C HIS A 146 10.88 5.59 5.40
N ILE A 147 9.99 6.33 4.74
CA ILE A 147 9.25 5.87 3.56
C ILE A 147 10.23 5.60 2.40
N VAL A 148 11.04 6.59 2.04
CA VAL A 148 12.03 6.47 0.96
C VAL A 148 13.05 5.37 1.27
N GLY A 149 13.56 5.31 2.50
CA GLY A 149 14.47 4.25 2.92
C GLY A 149 13.85 2.85 2.78
N SER A 150 12.57 2.69 3.13
CA SER A 150 11.85 1.43 2.97
C SER A 150 11.61 1.08 1.50
N GLU A 151 11.27 2.06 0.66
CA GLU A 151 11.15 1.87 -0.79
C GLU A 151 12.46 1.34 -1.38
N LEU A 152 13.59 1.95 -1.06
CA LEU A 152 14.89 1.57 -1.59
C LEU A 152 15.38 0.22 -1.07
N HIS A 153 15.24 -0.05 0.23
CA HIS A 153 15.82 -1.22 0.87
C HIS A 153 14.93 -2.47 0.79
N ASN A 154 13.60 -2.30 0.86
CA ASN A 154 12.67 -3.42 0.92
C ASN A 154 12.04 -3.75 -0.43
N PHE A 155 11.68 -2.75 -1.25
CA PHE A 155 10.92 -2.94 -2.47
C PHE A 155 11.79 -2.85 -3.73
N ALA A 156 12.59 -1.79 -3.91
CA ALA A 156 13.42 -1.59 -5.10
C ALA A 156 14.40 -2.75 -5.35
N ARG A 157 14.97 -3.29 -4.28
CA ARG A 157 15.88 -4.43 -4.34
C ARG A 157 15.22 -5.72 -4.86
N LYS A 158 13.89 -5.83 -4.78
CA LYS A 158 13.14 -6.96 -5.36
C LYS A 158 13.19 -6.94 -6.88
N LEU A 159 13.28 -5.75 -7.47
CA LEU A 159 13.43 -5.52 -8.91
C LEU A 159 14.89 -5.33 -9.36
N GLY A 160 15.86 -5.60 -8.47
CA GLY A 160 17.28 -5.44 -8.78
C GLY A 160 17.77 -4.00 -8.78
N ILE A 161 16.94 -3.03 -8.40
CA ILE A 161 17.32 -1.62 -8.29
C ILE A 161 18.05 -1.44 -6.96
N ARG A 162 19.24 -0.84 -7.03
CA ARG A 162 20.08 -0.53 -5.87
C ARG A 162 20.46 0.94 -5.95
N LEU A 163 19.97 1.70 -5.03
CA LEU A 163 20.29 3.11 -4.80
C LEU A 163 20.41 3.33 -3.30
N ASP A 164 21.16 4.34 -2.92
CA ASP A 164 21.16 4.84 -1.56
C ASP A 164 20.29 6.11 -1.42
N SER A 165 20.06 6.54 -0.18
CA SER A 165 19.19 7.68 0.08
C SER A 165 19.74 9.00 -0.45
N ALA A 166 21.06 9.12 -0.65
CA ALA A 166 21.67 10.33 -1.20
C ALA A 166 21.34 10.48 -2.70
N GLU A 167 21.21 9.36 -3.42
CA GLU A 167 20.89 9.35 -4.85
C GLU A 167 19.45 9.77 -5.16
N VAL A 168 18.56 9.79 -4.16
CA VAL A 168 17.14 10.19 -4.27
C VAL A 168 16.77 11.33 -3.31
N ALA A 169 17.75 12.17 -2.97
CA ALA A 169 17.57 13.21 -1.95
C ALA A 169 16.71 14.40 -2.45
N THR A 170 16.60 14.62 -3.76
CA THR A 170 15.72 15.67 -4.33
C THR A 170 14.43 15.07 -4.86
N ASP A 171 13.40 15.91 -5.02
CA ASP A 171 12.11 15.47 -5.56
C ASP A 171 12.24 14.96 -7.00
N GLU A 172 13.08 15.58 -7.82
CA GLU A 172 13.34 15.15 -9.19
C GLU A 172 14.04 13.78 -9.22
N ALA A 173 15.01 13.57 -8.35
CA ALA A 173 15.71 12.29 -8.26
C ALA A 173 14.81 11.17 -7.73
N LEU A 174 13.93 11.49 -6.77
CA LEU A 174 12.93 10.56 -6.26
C LEU A 174 11.89 10.20 -7.36
N ALA A 175 11.44 11.19 -8.13
CA ALA A 175 10.52 10.95 -9.26
C ALA A 175 11.18 10.05 -10.32
N ALA A 176 12.41 10.34 -10.73
CA ALA A 176 13.15 9.50 -11.69
C ALA A 176 13.37 8.07 -11.19
N TYR A 177 13.62 7.90 -9.88
CA TYR A 177 13.67 6.57 -9.27
C TYR A 177 12.33 5.84 -9.36
N ARG A 178 11.20 6.49 -9.06
CA ARG A 178 9.87 5.88 -9.12
C ARG A 178 9.47 5.52 -10.56
N GLU A 179 9.81 6.35 -11.55
CA GLU A 179 9.66 6.00 -12.98
C GLU A 179 10.45 4.74 -13.33
N ARG A 180 11.71 4.65 -12.88
CA ARG A 180 12.55 3.46 -13.08
C ARG A 180 11.96 2.23 -12.39
N PHE A 181 11.37 2.39 -11.20
CA PHE A 181 10.71 1.31 -10.47
C PHE A 181 9.50 0.77 -11.25
N VAL A 182 8.65 1.66 -11.77
CA VAL A 182 7.49 1.32 -12.60
C VAL A 182 7.92 0.65 -13.90
N ALA A 183 8.94 1.20 -14.58
CA ALA A 183 9.49 0.59 -15.79
C ALA A 183 10.01 -0.84 -15.54
N ALA A 184 10.64 -1.07 -14.39
CA ALA A 184 11.09 -2.42 -13.99
C ALA A 184 9.91 -3.37 -13.73
N ILE A 185 8.83 -2.91 -13.10
CA ILE A 185 7.60 -3.72 -12.93
C ILE A 185 7.06 -4.16 -14.30
N ARG A 186 6.94 -3.23 -15.26
CA ARG A 186 6.47 -3.52 -16.63
C ARG A 186 7.37 -4.52 -17.33
N ALA A 187 8.69 -4.37 -17.23
CA ALA A 187 9.66 -5.30 -17.80
C ALA A 187 9.54 -6.70 -17.21
N TYR A 188 9.44 -6.81 -15.88
CA TYR A 188 9.26 -8.11 -15.20
C TYR A 188 7.94 -8.77 -15.58
N ALA A 189 6.85 -7.99 -15.71
CA ALA A 189 5.56 -8.50 -16.16
C ALA A 189 5.61 -9.02 -17.61
N ALA A 190 6.24 -8.28 -18.53
CA ALA A 190 6.40 -8.69 -19.90
C ALA A 190 7.23 -9.99 -20.06
N GLU A 191 8.15 -10.24 -19.13
CA GLU A 191 8.97 -11.44 -19.09
C GLU A 191 8.33 -12.59 -18.28
N GLY A 192 7.16 -12.38 -17.67
CA GLY A 192 6.52 -13.34 -16.76
C GLY A 192 7.33 -13.63 -15.50
N LYS A 193 8.18 -12.68 -15.07
CA LYS A 193 9.11 -12.86 -13.95
C LYS A 193 8.54 -12.30 -12.65
N PRO A 194 8.68 -13.02 -11.53
CA PRO A 194 8.40 -12.46 -10.20
C PRO A 194 9.54 -11.53 -9.77
N ALA A 195 9.25 -10.62 -8.87
CA ALA A 195 10.23 -9.75 -8.20
C ALA A 195 10.99 -10.56 -7.14
N ARG A 196 11.98 -11.32 -7.53
CA ARG A 196 12.63 -12.38 -6.75
C ARG A 196 11.60 -13.44 -6.32
N SER A 197 11.35 -13.57 -5.00
CA SER A 197 10.35 -14.49 -4.44
C SER A 197 8.94 -13.89 -4.34
N TRP A 198 8.75 -12.62 -4.72
CA TRP A 198 7.49 -11.91 -4.61
C TRP A 198 6.76 -11.87 -5.96
N PRO A 199 5.49 -12.30 -6.02
CA PRO A 199 4.63 -11.99 -7.16
C PRO A 199 4.54 -10.47 -7.36
N LEU A 200 4.43 -10.02 -8.61
CA LEU A 200 4.34 -8.57 -8.89
C LEU A 200 3.11 -7.92 -8.25
N ALA A 201 1.97 -8.62 -8.22
CA ALA A 201 0.77 -8.13 -7.54
C ALA A 201 1.01 -7.86 -6.05
N PHE A 202 1.72 -8.78 -5.36
CA PHE A 202 2.11 -8.60 -3.97
C PHE A 202 3.10 -7.45 -3.78
N LEU A 203 4.11 -7.34 -4.66
CA LEU A 203 5.06 -6.23 -4.61
C LEU A 203 4.35 -4.89 -4.74
N ILE A 204 3.49 -4.72 -5.76
CA ILE A 204 2.75 -3.49 -6.00
C ILE A 204 1.89 -3.13 -4.79
N ARG A 205 1.10 -4.09 -4.28
CA ARG A 205 0.24 -3.88 -3.12
C ARG A 205 1.04 -3.45 -1.88
N ARG A 206 2.15 -4.12 -1.60
CA ARG A 206 3.00 -3.80 -0.44
C ARG A 206 3.72 -2.46 -0.59
N THR A 207 4.16 -2.14 -1.81
CA THR A 207 4.79 -0.83 -2.08
C THR A 207 3.77 0.29 -1.95
N ALA A 208 2.53 0.10 -2.41
CA ALA A 208 1.45 1.09 -2.30
C ALA A 208 0.97 1.28 -0.85
N GLN A 209 0.86 0.18 -0.09
CA GLN A 209 0.36 0.22 1.29
C GLN A 209 1.25 1.04 2.23
N HIS A 210 2.55 0.97 2.09
CA HIS A 210 3.48 1.59 3.01
C HIS A 210 3.40 3.13 3.02
N PRO A 211 3.53 3.86 1.87
CA PRO A 211 3.36 5.30 1.84
C PRO A 211 1.93 5.73 2.21
N LEU A 212 0.92 4.98 1.77
CA LEU A 212 -0.47 5.35 2.03
C LEU A 212 -0.85 5.20 3.51
N ASP A 213 -0.36 4.17 4.19
CA ASP A 213 -0.59 4.00 5.64
C ASP A 213 0.02 5.16 6.44
N HIS A 214 1.23 5.58 6.06
CA HIS A 214 1.87 6.74 6.67
C HIS A 214 1.27 8.08 6.22
N ALA A 215 0.72 8.20 5.02
CA ALA A 215 -0.04 9.37 4.59
C ALA A 215 -1.24 9.59 5.51
N TRP A 216 -2.00 8.54 5.79
CA TRP A 216 -3.12 8.61 6.72
C TRP A 216 -2.69 8.79 8.18
N GLU A 217 -1.53 8.28 8.59
CA GLU A 217 -0.95 8.60 9.89
C GLU A 217 -0.60 10.09 10.01
N LEU A 218 -0.03 10.71 8.98
CA LEU A 218 0.24 12.14 8.95
C LEU A 218 -1.04 12.96 9.07
N GLU A 219 -2.06 12.61 8.29
CA GLU A 219 -3.36 13.27 8.33
C GLU A 219 -4.02 13.18 9.71
N ASP A 220 -4.06 11.96 10.30
CA ASP A 220 -4.64 11.73 11.63
C ASP A 220 -3.88 12.45 12.76
N ARG A 221 -2.61 12.80 12.54
CA ARG A 221 -1.74 13.47 13.53
C ARG A 221 -1.54 14.96 13.26
N THR A 222 -2.10 15.47 12.17
CA THR A 222 -2.14 16.90 11.91
C THR A 222 -3.19 17.54 12.82
N PRO A 223 -2.83 18.58 13.63
CA PRO A 223 -3.80 19.29 14.44
C PRO A 223 -4.94 19.86 13.57
N ALA A 224 -6.17 19.74 14.04
CA ALA A 224 -7.27 20.47 13.41
C ALA A 224 -7.01 21.97 13.56
N GLY A 225 -7.00 22.71 12.45
CA GLY A 225 -6.82 24.15 12.41
C GLY A 225 -7.95 24.93 13.07
#